data_00ea0a55e6be63286ad1eccf6c4c682c
#
_entry.id   00ea0a55e6be63286ad1eccf6c4c682c
#
_cell.length_a   1.000
_cell.length_b   1.000
_cell.length_c   1.000
_cell.angle_alpha   90.00
_cell.angle_beta   90.00
_cell.angle_gamma   90.00
#
_symmetry.space_group_name_H-M   'P 1'
#
loop_
_entity.id
_entity.type
_entity.pdbx_description
1 polymer ?
#
loop_
_entity_poly.entity_id
_entity_poly.type
_entity_poly.pdbx_seq_one_letter_code
_entity_poly.pdbx_strand_id
1 'polypeptide(L)'
;DVVRNKIRLNVLPLLSEINPSVTDAILTTANRLSEVDAIVQESLKEALGKAVIFINSATQVSLNSLNNEPFKLDLSVVRSFPSPSYLLFYVLKPLGFSSSQIAEMISHLDGQTGQLWYSPSHELTHDRGVFMVLPREEAEPRQLVIPETGRYVYDEQLSLRLTERGLTPSSNVSFSKVPTVVDLDASSIRFPLTLRRVAEGDRFTPLGMRGTQLMSDFLTNLKRNRF
;
A
#
# COMPACT_ATOMS: atom_id res chain seq x y z
N ASP A 1 39.41 -2.30 9.01
CA ASP A 1 38.28 -3.25 9.09
C ASP A 1 38.78 -4.58 9.65
N VAL A 2 38.48 -4.85 10.93
CA VAL A 2 39.02 -5.99 11.69
C VAL A 2 38.55 -7.34 11.10
N VAL A 3 37.33 -7.44 10.64
CA VAL A 3 36.77 -8.70 10.11
C VAL A 3 37.44 -9.05 8.79
N ARG A 4 37.56 -8.08 7.87
CA ARG A 4 38.21 -8.29 6.57
C ARG A 4 39.66 -8.74 6.73
N ASN A 5 40.40 -8.13 7.65
CA ASN A 5 41.77 -8.51 7.91
C ASN A 5 41.89 -9.92 8.54
N LYS A 6 40.97 -10.29 9.45
CA LYS A 6 40.93 -11.67 10.02
C LYS A 6 40.70 -12.71 8.91
N ILE A 7 39.76 -12.46 8.00
CA ILE A 7 39.51 -13.37 6.87
C ILE A 7 40.76 -13.51 6.00
N ARG A 8 41.36 -12.39 5.61
CA ARG A 8 42.52 -12.38 4.71
C ARG A 8 43.77 -13.01 5.33
N LEU A 9 44.05 -12.76 6.60
CA LEU A 9 45.28 -13.17 7.26
C LEU A 9 45.22 -14.54 7.93
N ASN A 10 44.02 -14.97 8.34
CA ASN A 10 43.87 -16.20 9.12
C ASN A 10 43.02 -17.26 8.38
N VAL A 11 41.93 -16.88 7.72
CA VAL A 11 40.99 -17.86 7.13
C VAL A 11 41.47 -18.30 5.74
N LEU A 12 41.79 -17.36 4.85
CA LEU A 12 42.23 -17.68 3.50
C LEU A 12 43.52 -18.53 3.46
N PRO A 13 44.55 -18.27 4.29
CA PRO A 13 45.73 -19.14 4.35
C PRO A 13 45.39 -20.58 4.74
N LEU A 14 44.56 -20.77 5.80
CA LEU A 14 44.13 -22.12 6.20
C LEU A 14 43.35 -22.85 5.11
N LEU A 15 42.47 -22.15 4.40
CA LEU A 15 41.77 -22.73 3.26
C LEU A 15 42.73 -23.10 2.12
N SER A 16 43.79 -22.30 1.90
CA SER A 16 44.80 -22.58 0.87
C SER A 16 45.71 -23.77 1.22
N GLU A 17 45.93 -24.05 2.52
CA GLU A 17 46.59 -25.27 2.98
C GLU A 17 45.79 -26.54 2.64
N ILE A 18 44.43 -26.45 2.76
CA ILE A 18 43.54 -27.55 2.42
C ILE A 18 43.39 -27.73 0.90
N ASN A 19 43.23 -26.60 0.21
CA ASN A 19 43.09 -26.58 -1.26
C ASN A 19 43.85 -25.38 -1.85
N PRO A 20 45.00 -25.56 -2.47
CA PRO A 20 45.77 -24.47 -3.07
C PRO A 20 45.03 -23.64 -4.09
N SER A 21 44.00 -24.19 -4.73
CA SER A 21 43.18 -23.50 -5.74
C SER A 21 41.95 -22.83 -5.16
N VAL A 22 41.77 -22.74 -3.83
CA VAL A 22 40.57 -22.23 -3.20
C VAL A 22 40.27 -20.79 -3.58
N THR A 23 41.27 -19.93 -3.69
CA THR A 23 41.12 -18.54 -4.07
C THR A 23 40.54 -18.39 -5.48
N ASP A 24 41.07 -19.15 -6.43
CA ASP A 24 40.60 -19.15 -7.83
C ASP A 24 39.18 -19.72 -7.93
N ALA A 25 38.89 -20.77 -7.15
CA ALA A 25 37.56 -21.36 -7.09
C ALA A 25 36.52 -20.37 -6.54
N ILE A 26 36.86 -19.64 -5.46
CA ILE A 26 36.00 -18.60 -4.90
C ILE A 26 35.77 -17.46 -5.91
N LEU A 27 36.82 -16.97 -6.54
CA LEU A 27 36.71 -15.91 -7.56
C LEU A 27 35.88 -16.35 -8.76
N THR A 28 36.09 -17.55 -9.24
CA THR A 28 35.31 -18.13 -10.37
C THR A 28 33.83 -18.23 -9.99
N THR A 29 33.53 -18.68 -8.77
CA THR A 29 32.17 -18.79 -8.28
C THR A 29 31.53 -17.40 -8.11
N ALA A 30 32.26 -16.44 -7.56
CA ALA A 30 31.78 -15.05 -7.41
C ALA A 30 31.45 -14.41 -8.77
N ASN A 31 32.33 -14.61 -9.77
CA ASN A 31 32.07 -14.09 -11.11
C ASN A 31 30.81 -14.71 -11.74
N ARG A 32 30.65 -16.05 -11.64
CA ARG A 32 29.44 -16.73 -12.14
C ARG A 32 28.17 -16.26 -11.44
N LEU A 33 28.23 -16.06 -10.13
CA LEU A 33 27.08 -15.51 -9.36
C LEU A 33 26.76 -14.10 -9.80
N SER A 34 27.77 -13.28 -10.09
CA SER A 34 27.55 -11.91 -10.59
C SER A 34 26.89 -11.91 -11.98
N GLU A 35 27.28 -12.83 -12.87
CA GLU A 35 26.61 -12.99 -14.17
C GLU A 35 25.14 -13.45 -14.02
N VAL A 36 24.88 -14.40 -13.12
CA VAL A 36 23.53 -14.87 -12.81
C VAL A 36 22.69 -13.73 -12.22
N ASP A 37 23.27 -12.95 -11.30
CA ASP A 37 22.57 -11.79 -10.71
C ASP A 37 22.17 -10.78 -11.79
N ALA A 38 23.04 -10.48 -12.75
CA ALA A 38 22.71 -9.58 -13.86
C ALA A 38 21.51 -10.09 -14.69
N ILE A 39 21.44 -11.39 -14.96
CA ILE A 39 20.29 -12.01 -15.66
C ILE A 39 19.02 -11.89 -14.83
N VAL A 40 19.10 -12.15 -13.52
CA VAL A 40 17.97 -12.05 -12.60
C VAL A 40 17.47 -10.60 -12.52
N GLN A 41 18.36 -9.62 -12.41
CA GLN A 41 17.99 -8.19 -12.33
C GLN A 41 17.25 -7.74 -13.60
N GLU A 42 17.70 -8.15 -14.79
CA GLU A 42 16.99 -7.80 -16.04
C GLU A 42 15.62 -8.47 -16.12
N SER A 43 15.50 -9.73 -15.71
CA SER A 43 14.21 -10.44 -15.64
C SER A 43 13.24 -9.80 -14.65
N LEU A 44 13.74 -9.38 -13.49
CA LEU A 44 12.94 -8.66 -12.50
C LEU A 44 12.47 -7.31 -13.04
N LYS A 45 13.33 -6.55 -13.67
CA LYS A 45 13.00 -5.24 -14.26
C LYS A 45 11.88 -5.38 -15.31
N GLU A 46 11.97 -6.38 -16.19
CA GLU A 46 10.94 -6.66 -17.16
C GLU A 46 9.61 -7.05 -16.50
N ALA A 47 9.66 -7.94 -15.50
CA ALA A 47 8.47 -8.38 -14.77
C ALA A 47 7.81 -7.21 -14.02
N LEU A 48 8.59 -6.37 -13.35
CA LEU A 48 8.09 -5.19 -12.63
C LEU A 48 7.44 -4.18 -13.57
N GLY A 49 8.03 -3.94 -14.75
CA GLY A 49 7.45 -3.06 -15.75
C GLY A 49 6.07 -3.51 -16.24
N LYS A 50 5.77 -4.81 -16.15
CA LYS A 50 4.45 -5.39 -16.50
C LYS A 50 3.51 -5.50 -15.31
N ALA A 51 4.04 -5.80 -14.12
CA ALA A 51 3.27 -6.11 -12.93
C ALA A 51 2.84 -4.86 -12.15
N VAL A 52 3.66 -3.81 -12.14
CA VAL A 52 3.44 -2.61 -11.32
C VAL A 52 2.68 -1.54 -12.09
N ILE A 53 1.59 -1.05 -11.50
CA ILE A 53 0.77 0.04 -12.01
C ILE A 53 0.64 1.08 -10.92
N PHE A 54 1.25 2.25 -11.09
CA PHE A 54 1.09 3.37 -10.16
C PHE A 54 -0.32 3.96 -10.26
N ILE A 55 -0.87 4.36 -9.10
CA ILE A 55 -2.28 4.81 -9.02
C ILE A 55 -2.40 6.26 -9.48
N ASN A 56 -1.42 7.11 -9.14
CA ASN A 56 -1.50 8.55 -9.31
C ASN A 56 -0.49 9.14 -10.31
N SER A 57 0.38 8.32 -10.87
CA SER A 57 1.46 8.80 -11.74
C SER A 57 1.80 7.85 -12.88
N ALA A 58 2.47 8.36 -13.92
CA ALA A 58 3.09 7.57 -14.99
C ALA A 58 4.60 7.38 -14.73
N THR A 59 4.99 7.25 -13.48
CA THR A 59 6.38 7.16 -13.04
C THR A 59 7.03 5.85 -13.53
N GLN A 60 8.31 5.90 -13.86
CA GLN A 60 9.07 4.68 -14.16
C GLN A 60 9.21 3.81 -12.91
N VAL A 61 9.03 2.52 -13.08
CA VAL A 61 9.14 1.55 -11.98
C VAL A 61 10.59 1.48 -11.49
N SER A 62 10.80 1.83 -10.24
CA SER A 62 12.06 1.72 -9.51
C SER A 62 11.79 1.39 -8.04
N LEU A 63 12.76 0.86 -7.32
CA LEU A 63 12.58 0.60 -5.87
C LEU A 63 12.26 1.88 -5.10
N ASN A 64 12.79 3.02 -5.53
CA ASN A 64 12.52 4.31 -4.89
C ASN A 64 11.07 4.78 -5.13
N SER A 65 10.55 4.62 -6.36
CA SER A 65 9.14 4.95 -6.64
C SER A 65 8.17 4.00 -5.94
N LEU A 66 8.50 2.71 -5.83
CA LEU A 66 7.70 1.74 -5.07
C LEU A 66 7.60 2.10 -3.57
N ASN A 67 8.65 2.70 -3.01
CA ASN A 67 8.68 3.07 -1.61
C ASN A 67 7.86 4.33 -1.28
N ASN A 68 7.62 5.18 -2.25
CA ASN A 68 7.03 6.50 -2.02
C ASN A 68 5.65 6.70 -2.65
N GLU A 69 5.27 5.86 -3.60
CA GLU A 69 4.03 6.04 -4.35
C GLU A 69 3.08 4.84 -4.20
N PRO A 70 1.77 5.08 -4.13
CA PRO A 70 0.79 3.99 -4.12
C PRO A 70 0.75 3.28 -5.47
N PHE A 71 0.76 1.95 -5.43
CA PHE A 71 0.75 1.13 -6.64
C PHE A 71 -0.08 -0.15 -6.50
N LYS A 72 -0.44 -0.72 -7.65
CA LYS A 72 -1.03 -2.05 -7.77
C LYS A 72 0.00 -3.00 -8.33
N LEU A 73 0.02 -4.21 -7.80
CA LEU A 73 0.82 -5.32 -8.31
C LEU A 73 -0.12 -6.37 -8.91
N ASP A 74 -0.02 -6.58 -10.22
CA ASP A 74 -0.84 -7.55 -10.95
C ASP A 74 -0.40 -8.98 -10.62
N LEU A 75 -1.28 -9.74 -9.97
CA LEU A 75 -0.99 -11.10 -9.53
C LEU A 75 -0.93 -12.10 -10.70
N SER A 76 -1.51 -11.79 -11.86
CA SER A 76 -1.37 -12.65 -13.04
C SER A 76 0.07 -12.66 -13.54
N VAL A 77 0.72 -11.51 -13.55
CA VAL A 77 2.16 -11.37 -13.90
C VAL A 77 3.03 -12.00 -12.83
N VAL A 78 2.72 -11.79 -11.54
CA VAL A 78 3.44 -12.42 -10.43
C VAL A 78 3.42 -13.94 -10.55
N ARG A 79 2.25 -14.54 -10.81
CA ARG A 79 2.12 -16.01 -10.97
C ARG A 79 2.86 -16.55 -12.18
N SER A 80 2.96 -15.79 -13.26
CA SER A 80 3.67 -16.21 -14.47
C SER A 80 5.18 -16.09 -14.37
N PHE A 81 5.70 -15.41 -13.37
CA PHE A 81 7.13 -15.27 -13.14
C PHE A 81 7.74 -16.61 -12.68
N PRO A 82 8.95 -16.98 -13.12
CA PRO A 82 9.58 -18.28 -12.78
C PRO A 82 9.65 -18.58 -11.28
N SER A 83 9.75 -17.55 -10.45
CA SER A 83 9.68 -17.65 -8.99
C SER A 83 8.81 -16.53 -8.40
N PRO A 84 7.47 -16.75 -8.28
CA PRO A 84 6.56 -15.77 -7.68
C PRO A 84 7.01 -15.32 -6.28
N SER A 85 7.53 -16.25 -5.49
CA SER A 85 8.05 -15.97 -4.15
C SER A 85 9.22 -15.00 -4.17
N TYR A 86 10.13 -15.17 -5.10
CA TYR A 86 11.29 -14.28 -5.23
C TYR A 86 10.87 -12.88 -5.70
N LEU A 87 9.96 -12.79 -6.67
CA LEU A 87 9.45 -11.51 -7.15
C LEU A 87 8.74 -10.74 -6.03
N LEU A 88 7.86 -11.40 -5.26
CA LEU A 88 7.18 -10.78 -4.12
C LEU A 88 8.19 -10.37 -3.03
N PHE A 89 9.15 -11.22 -2.74
CA PHE A 89 10.21 -10.88 -1.78
C PHE A 89 10.99 -9.64 -2.22
N TYR A 90 11.38 -9.58 -3.49
CA TYR A 90 12.12 -8.45 -4.05
C TYR A 90 11.35 -7.12 -3.95
N VAL A 91 10.05 -7.15 -4.22
CA VAL A 91 9.17 -5.96 -4.16
C VAL A 91 8.84 -5.56 -2.72
N LEU A 92 8.44 -6.52 -1.88
CA LEU A 92 7.80 -6.24 -0.60
C LEU A 92 8.78 -6.17 0.58
N LYS A 93 9.93 -6.82 0.49
CA LYS A 93 10.93 -6.77 1.56
C LYS A 93 11.49 -5.37 1.81
N PRO A 94 11.83 -4.57 0.79
CA PRO A 94 12.23 -3.17 0.98
C PRO A 94 11.13 -2.29 1.60
N LEU A 95 9.86 -2.65 1.40
CA LEU A 95 8.70 -1.96 1.97
C LEU A 95 8.41 -2.34 3.44
N GLY A 96 9.31 -3.11 4.07
CA GLY A 96 9.24 -3.46 5.48
C GLY A 96 8.39 -4.69 5.81
N PHE A 97 7.84 -5.41 4.82
CA PHE A 97 7.12 -6.66 5.10
C PHE A 97 8.08 -7.76 5.53
N SER A 98 7.70 -8.52 6.56
CA SER A 98 8.49 -9.65 7.06
C SER A 98 8.45 -10.84 6.09
N SER A 99 9.45 -11.72 6.18
CA SER A 99 9.47 -12.93 5.35
C SER A 99 8.28 -13.86 5.62
N SER A 100 7.77 -13.89 6.84
CA SER A 100 6.55 -14.65 7.21
C SER A 100 5.29 -14.08 6.56
N GLN A 101 5.14 -12.75 6.57
CA GLN A 101 4.01 -12.10 5.87
C GLN A 101 4.07 -12.35 4.35
N ILE A 102 5.25 -12.25 3.75
CA ILE A 102 5.43 -12.54 2.32
C ILE A 102 5.09 -14.00 2.01
N ALA A 103 5.50 -14.95 2.84
CA ALA A 103 5.12 -16.36 2.69
C ALA A 103 3.61 -16.58 2.80
N GLU A 104 2.95 -15.89 3.73
CA GLU A 104 1.50 -15.88 3.84
C GLU A 104 0.83 -15.32 2.59
N MET A 105 1.27 -14.15 2.08
CA MET A 105 0.76 -13.54 0.84
C MET A 105 0.89 -14.50 -0.36
N ILE A 106 1.99 -15.25 -0.46
CA ILE A 106 2.20 -16.26 -1.49
C ILE A 106 1.13 -17.36 -1.40
N SER A 107 0.82 -17.83 -0.20
CA SER A 107 -0.21 -18.87 0.00
C SER A 107 -1.62 -18.38 -0.34
N HIS A 108 -1.82 -17.06 -0.40
CA HIS A 108 -3.10 -16.43 -0.68
C HIS A 108 -3.19 -15.77 -2.07
N LEU A 109 -2.24 -16.04 -2.97
CA LEU A 109 -2.28 -15.49 -4.35
C LEU A 109 -3.58 -15.84 -5.09
N ASP A 110 -4.14 -17.04 -4.82
CA ASP A 110 -5.41 -17.52 -5.36
C ASP A 110 -6.57 -17.40 -4.36
N GLY A 111 -6.34 -16.71 -3.23
CA GLY A 111 -7.25 -16.61 -2.11
C GLY A 111 -8.37 -15.59 -2.29
N GLN A 112 -9.18 -15.47 -1.24
CA GLN A 112 -10.29 -14.51 -1.18
C GLN A 112 -9.77 -13.07 -1.11
N THR A 113 -10.49 -12.16 -1.75
CA THR A 113 -10.26 -10.71 -1.67
C THR A 113 -10.56 -10.17 -0.27
N GLY A 114 -9.88 -9.08 0.10
CA GLY A 114 -10.13 -8.37 1.36
C GLY A 114 -9.12 -8.66 2.47
N GLN A 115 -8.10 -9.49 2.21
CA GLN A 115 -6.99 -9.67 3.14
C GLN A 115 -6.11 -8.43 3.19
N LEU A 116 -5.58 -8.15 4.38
CA LEU A 116 -4.86 -6.92 4.67
C LEU A 116 -3.62 -7.24 5.50
N TRP A 117 -2.48 -6.72 5.09
CA TRP A 117 -1.20 -6.83 5.80
C TRP A 117 -0.59 -5.46 6.03
N TYR A 118 0.10 -5.32 7.14
CA TYR A 118 0.77 -4.09 7.53
C TYR A 118 2.26 -4.32 7.72
N SER A 119 3.06 -3.42 7.15
CA SER A 119 4.45 -3.22 7.52
C SER A 119 4.60 -1.92 8.33
N PRO A 120 5.78 -1.61 8.87
CA PRO A 120 6.00 -0.30 9.51
C PRO A 120 5.71 0.89 8.60
N SER A 121 5.97 0.77 7.29
CA SER A 121 5.90 1.87 6.33
C SER A 121 4.78 1.74 5.29
N HIS A 122 4.15 0.55 5.15
CA HIS A 122 3.15 0.30 4.10
C HIS A 122 2.00 -0.56 4.61
N GLU A 123 0.88 -0.45 3.92
CA GLU A 123 -0.23 -1.40 3.99
C GLU A 123 -0.44 -2.07 2.63
N LEU A 124 -0.85 -3.32 2.64
CA LEU A 124 -1.11 -4.11 1.45
C LEU A 124 -2.47 -4.78 1.55
N THR A 125 -3.30 -4.59 0.55
CA THR A 125 -4.62 -5.23 0.44
C THR A 125 -4.68 -6.12 -0.79
N HIS A 126 -5.22 -7.33 -0.63
CA HIS A 126 -5.57 -8.20 -1.76
C HIS A 126 -6.96 -7.85 -2.28
N ASP A 127 -7.06 -7.33 -3.51
CA ASP A 127 -8.32 -7.02 -4.17
C ASP A 127 -8.32 -7.50 -5.63
N ARG A 128 -9.25 -8.41 -5.97
CA ARG A 128 -9.59 -8.84 -7.35
C ARG A 128 -8.38 -9.12 -8.26
N GLY A 129 -7.42 -9.91 -7.77
CA GLY A 129 -6.26 -10.32 -8.54
C GLY A 129 -5.14 -9.30 -8.58
N VAL A 130 -5.17 -8.28 -7.73
CA VAL A 130 -4.08 -7.34 -7.51
C VAL A 130 -3.75 -7.23 -6.03
N PHE A 131 -2.49 -6.99 -5.71
CA PHE A 131 -2.10 -6.42 -4.43
C PHE A 131 -2.04 -4.89 -4.58
N MET A 132 -2.85 -4.20 -3.79
CA MET A 132 -2.78 -2.75 -3.68
C MET A 132 -1.85 -2.41 -2.53
N VAL A 133 -0.79 -1.67 -2.81
CA VAL A 133 0.23 -1.28 -1.83
C VAL A 133 0.22 0.23 -1.68
N LEU A 134 0.09 0.68 -0.45
CA LEU A 134 -0.02 2.08 -0.08
C LEU A 134 1.03 2.42 0.97
N PRO A 135 1.80 3.49 0.80
CA PRO A 135 2.62 4.01 1.88
C PRO A 135 1.72 4.37 3.08
N ARG A 136 2.14 3.94 4.26
CA ARG A 136 1.52 4.44 5.50
C ARG A 136 2.16 5.79 5.79
N GLU A 137 1.35 6.82 5.70
CA GLU A 137 1.76 8.07 6.32
C GLU A 137 1.87 7.82 7.84
N GLU A 138 3.01 8.05 8.43
CA GLU A 138 3.16 8.20 9.89
C GLU A 138 2.44 9.46 10.40
N ALA A 139 1.44 9.90 9.70
CA ALA A 139 0.64 11.01 10.16
C ALA A 139 -0.24 10.49 11.31
N GLU A 140 -0.10 11.08 12.48
CA GLU A 140 -1.22 11.25 13.39
C GLU A 140 -2.48 11.46 12.55
N PRO A 141 -3.60 10.76 12.82
CA PRO A 141 -4.79 10.84 11.96
C PRO A 141 -5.14 12.32 11.78
N ARG A 142 -4.85 12.83 10.59
CA ARG A 142 -5.05 14.25 10.27
C ARG A 142 -6.49 14.56 10.54
N GLN A 143 -6.75 15.32 11.60
CA GLN A 143 -8.06 15.76 11.98
C GLN A 143 -8.17 17.25 11.64
N LEU A 144 -9.17 17.59 10.86
CA LEU A 144 -9.50 18.98 10.63
C LEU A 144 -10.70 19.36 11.48
N VAL A 145 -10.50 20.28 12.40
CA VAL A 145 -11.60 20.86 13.19
C VAL A 145 -12.27 21.96 12.37
N ILE A 146 -13.58 21.85 12.23
CA ILE A 146 -14.43 22.75 11.47
C ILE A 146 -15.32 23.50 12.48
N PRO A 147 -14.97 24.73 12.85
CA PRO A 147 -15.68 25.47 13.91
C PRO A 147 -17.05 25.99 13.50
N GLU A 148 -17.28 26.26 12.21
CA GLU A 148 -18.50 26.85 11.68
C GLU A 148 -18.69 26.53 10.19
N THR A 149 -19.72 27.07 9.57
CA THR A 149 -19.88 27.01 8.11
C THR A 149 -18.77 27.79 7.41
N GLY A 150 -18.28 27.28 6.24
CA GLY A 150 -17.17 27.92 5.56
C GLY A 150 -16.54 27.03 4.50
N ARG A 151 -15.39 27.45 4.02
CA ARG A 151 -14.54 26.68 3.10
C ARG A 151 -13.29 26.20 3.83
N TYR A 152 -13.01 24.91 3.73
CA TYR A 152 -11.92 24.23 4.42
C TYR A 152 -11.11 23.40 3.44
N VAL A 153 -9.81 23.35 3.64
CA VAL A 153 -8.88 22.51 2.89
C VAL A 153 -8.34 21.47 3.85
N TYR A 154 -8.58 20.19 3.55
CA TYR A 154 -8.09 19.06 4.34
C TYR A 154 -6.67 18.69 3.91
N ASP A 155 -6.47 18.56 2.58
CA ASP A 155 -5.17 18.29 1.96
C ASP A 155 -5.12 18.88 0.52
N GLU A 156 -4.10 18.53 -0.25
CA GLU A 156 -3.94 19.02 -1.63
C GLU A 156 -5.07 18.53 -2.58
N GLN A 157 -5.73 17.44 -2.24
CA GLN A 157 -6.74 16.78 -3.08
C GLN A 157 -8.17 17.01 -2.58
N LEU A 158 -8.36 17.31 -1.29
CA LEU A 158 -9.67 17.42 -0.67
C LEU A 158 -9.90 18.80 -0.08
N SER A 159 -10.82 19.54 -0.68
CA SER A 159 -11.41 20.74 -0.09
C SER A 159 -12.93 20.57 0.04
N LEU A 160 -13.51 21.14 1.10
CA LEU A 160 -14.93 21.07 1.33
C LEU A 160 -15.50 22.45 1.63
N ARG A 161 -16.76 22.63 1.28
CA ARG A 161 -17.52 23.84 1.62
C ARG A 161 -18.78 23.43 2.38
N LEU A 162 -18.95 23.95 3.58
CA LEU A 162 -20.16 23.80 4.37
C LEU A 162 -20.99 25.08 4.25
N THR A 163 -22.25 24.91 3.87
CA THR A 163 -23.23 26.01 3.79
C THR A 163 -24.53 25.57 4.46
N GLU A 164 -25.14 26.45 5.18
CA GLU A 164 -26.48 26.25 5.73
C GLU A 164 -27.52 26.90 4.82
N ARG A 165 -28.59 26.19 4.54
CA ARG A 165 -29.75 26.71 3.77
C ARG A 165 -30.96 26.73 4.68
N GLY A 166 -31.54 27.91 4.85
CA GLY A 166 -32.85 28.00 5.49
C GLY A 166 -33.91 27.37 4.58
N LEU A 167 -34.68 26.42 5.12
CA LEU A 167 -35.87 25.89 4.45
C LEU A 167 -37.12 26.65 4.91
N THR A 168 -37.89 27.15 3.96
CA THR A 168 -39.23 27.65 4.26
C THR A 168 -40.22 26.48 4.31
N PRO A 169 -41.31 26.57 5.10
CA PRO A 169 -42.31 25.49 5.23
C PRO A 169 -42.92 25.00 3.91
N SER A 170 -42.83 25.80 2.85
CA SER A 170 -43.29 25.50 1.50
C SER A 170 -42.21 24.98 0.55
N SER A 171 -40.97 24.82 1.03
CA SER A 171 -39.86 24.30 0.19
C SER A 171 -39.95 22.80 0.05
N ASN A 172 -40.11 22.29 -1.17
CA ASN A 172 -39.84 20.89 -1.44
C ASN A 172 -38.34 20.61 -1.22
N VAL A 173 -38.03 19.83 -0.19
CA VAL A 173 -36.63 19.40 0.08
C VAL A 173 -36.20 18.47 -1.05
N SER A 174 -35.34 18.96 -1.92
CA SER A 174 -34.71 18.16 -2.95
C SER A 174 -33.27 17.90 -2.57
N PHE A 175 -32.93 16.63 -2.36
CA PHE A 175 -31.55 16.21 -2.11
C PHE A 175 -30.72 16.30 -3.39
N SER A 176 -29.47 16.73 -3.26
CA SER A 176 -28.55 16.79 -4.38
C SER A 176 -28.28 15.39 -4.93
N LYS A 177 -28.28 15.25 -6.24
CA LYS A 177 -27.84 14.03 -6.95
C LYS A 177 -26.38 14.11 -7.41
N VAL A 178 -25.70 15.21 -7.10
CA VAL A 178 -24.29 15.42 -7.44
C VAL A 178 -23.43 14.58 -6.51
N PRO A 179 -22.56 13.69 -6.99
CA PRO A 179 -21.78 12.78 -6.15
C PRO A 179 -20.85 13.46 -5.14
N THR A 180 -20.50 14.74 -5.38
CA THR A 180 -19.62 15.54 -4.52
C THR A 180 -20.37 16.43 -3.55
N VAL A 181 -21.72 16.33 -3.48
CA VAL A 181 -22.56 17.15 -2.59
C VAL A 181 -23.34 16.23 -1.67
N VAL A 182 -23.25 16.51 -0.37
CA VAL A 182 -24.01 15.80 0.67
C VAL A 182 -24.91 16.79 1.38
N ASP A 183 -26.20 16.50 1.43
CA ASP A 183 -27.18 17.26 2.20
C ASP A 183 -27.42 16.56 3.55
N LEU A 184 -27.31 17.32 4.64
CA LEU A 184 -27.48 16.84 6.00
C LEU A 184 -28.53 17.69 6.74
N ASP A 185 -29.21 17.09 7.72
CA ASP A 185 -30.13 17.80 8.60
C ASP A 185 -29.34 18.68 9.56
N ALA A 186 -29.42 20.00 9.37
CA ALA A 186 -28.71 20.99 10.16
C ALA A 186 -29.18 20.99 11.64
N SER A 187 -30.39 20.53 11.94
CA SER A 187 -30.93 20.52 13.32
C SER A 187 -30.15 19.56 14.23
N SER A 188 -29.54 18.52 13.66
CA SER A 188 -28.74 17.51 14.37
C SER A 188 -27.24 17.81 14.39
N ILE A 189 -26.80 18.81 13.63
CA ILE A 189 -25.38 19.18 13.55
C ILE A 189 -25.00 20.11 14.69
N ARG A 190 -23.89 19.82 15.34
CA ARG A 190 -23.29 20.66 16.38
C ARG A 190 -21.84 20.95 16.03
N PHE A 191 -21.50 22.21 15.95
CA PHE A 191 -20.09 22.63 15.79
C PHE A 191 -19.36 22.63 17.14
N PRO A 192 -18.04 22.37 17.15
CA PRO A 192 -17.19 22.09 15.99
C PRO A 192 -17.40 20.68 15.44
N LEU A 193 -17.30 20.52 14.10
CA LEU A 193 -17.22 19.22 13.46
C LEU A 193 -15.77 18.77 13.33
N THR A 194 -15.58 17.46 13.24
CA THR A 194 -14.25 16.88 12.97
C THR A 194 -14.30 16.07 11.67
N LEU A 195 -13.49 16.49 10.70
CA LEU A 195 -13.22 15.71 9.51
C LEU A 195 -11.97 14.88 9.76
N ARG A 196 -12.08 13.57 9.60
CA ARG A 196 -10.98 12.60 9.75
C ARG A 196 -11.19 11.42 8.82
N ARG A 197 -10.14 10.63 8.62
CA ARG A 197 -10.26 9.33 7.94
C ARG A 197 -11.15 8.37 8.74
N VAL A 198 -11.74 7.40 8.03
CA VAL A 198 -12.54 6.33 8.65
C VAL A 198 -11.65 5.48 9.54
N ALA A 199 -12.07 5.28 10.78
CA ALA A 199 -11.40 4.40 11.74
C ALA A 199 -12.08 3.04 11.81
N GLU A 200 -11.37 2.05 12.35
CA GLU A 200 -11.93 0.74 12.62
C GLU A 200 -13.10 0.85 13.63
N GLY A 201 -14.20 0.19 13.33
CA GLY A 201 -15.39 0.23 14.17
C GLY A 201 -16.34 1.40 13.91
N ASP A 202 -16.00 2.34 13.01
CA ASP A 202 -16.88 3.45 12.66
C ASP A 202 -18.23 2.97 12.13
N ARG A 203 -19.30 3.57 12.66
CA ARG A 203 -20.69 3.23 12.32
C ARG A 203 -21.47 4.50 11.96
N PHE A 204 -22.46 4.34 11.10
CA PHE A 204 -23.40 5.39 10.77
C PHE A 204 -24.79 4.81 10.57
N THR A 205 -25.81 5.65 10.54
CA THR A 205 -27.17 5.27 10.22
C THR A 205 -27.49 5.71 8.80
N PRO A 206 -27.62 4.78 7.83
CA PRO A 206 -28.02 5.13 6.47
C PRO A 206 -29.42 5.75 6.43
N LEU A 207 -29.65 6.66 5.48
CA LEU A 207 -30.93 7.30 5.30
C LEU A 207 -32.05 6.25 5.07
N GLY A 208 -33.12 6.35 5.87
CA GLY A 208 -34.25 5.41 5.81
C GLY A 208 -34.10 4.11 6.60
N MET A 209 -32.98 3.89 7.26
CA MET A 209 -32.76 2.72 8.14
C MET A 209 -32.94 3.06 9.62
N ARG A 210 -33.43 2.09 10.40
CA ARG A 210 -33.59 2.20 11.87
C ARG A 210 -32.38 1.67 12.65
N GLY A 211 -31.34 1.19 11.99
CA GLY A 211 -30.16 0.60 12.60
C GLY A 211 -28.89 1.27 12.16
N THR A 212 -27.77 0.93 12.83
CA THR A 212 -26.43 1.38 12.44
C THR A 212 -25.73 0.33 11.60
N GLN A 213 -24.97 0.77 10.61
CA GLN A 213 -24.12 -0.06 9.76
C GLN A 213 -22.64 0.29 9.99
N LEU A 214 -21.76 -0.69 9.94
CA LEU A 214 -20.31 -0.45 9.90
C LEU A 214 -19.94 0.25 8.60
N MET A 215 -19.07 1.25 8.70
CA MET A 215 -18.55 1.95 7.52
C MET A 215 -17.80 0.99 6.59
N SER A 216 -17.06 0.05 7.15
CA SER A 216 -16.36 -0.99 6.39
C SER A 216 -17.29 -1.84 5.53
N ASP A 217 -18.43 -2.28 6.10
CA ASP A 217 -19.41 -3.09 5.37
C ASP A 217 -20.10 -2.29 4.26
N PHE A 218 -20.41 -1.03 4.56
CA PHE A 218 -20.99 -0.12 3.59
C PHE A 218 -20.08 0.11 2.37
N LEU A 219 -18.80 0.40 2.61
CA LEU A 219 -17.81 0.58 1.53
C LEU A 219 -17.61 -0.69 0.71
N THR A 220 -17.57 -1.86 1.38
CA THR A 220 -17.47 -3.17 0.72
C THR A 220 -18.68 -3.42 -0.19
N ASN A 221 -19.90 -3.13 0.27
CA ASN A 221 -21.14 -3.29 -0.50
C ASN A 221 -21.18 -2.35 -1.71
N LEU A 222 -20.63 -1.15 -1.60
CA LEU A 222 -20.47 -0.22 -2.73
C LEU A 222 -19.34 -0.61 -3.69
N LYS A 223 -18.63 -1.71 -3.43
CA LYS A 223 -17.42 -2.12 -4.17
C LYS A 223 -16.36 -1.01 -4.22
N ARG A 224 -16.33 -0.17 -3.22
CA ARG A 224 -15.30 0.85 -3.02
C ARG A 224 -14.19 0.28 -2.17
N ASN A 225 -12.95 0.57 -2.54
CA ASN A 225 -11.80 0.26 -1.68
C ASN A 225 -11.90 1.07 -0.38
N ARG A 226 -11.29 0.56 0.69
CA ARG A 226 -11.23 1.27 1.97
C ARG A 226 -10.36 2.54 1.92
N PHE A 227 -9.74 2.81 0.78
CA PHE A 227 -8.75 3.87 0.55
C PHE A 227 -9.17 4.80 -0.56
#